data_d9eb5d9e4057b1d2814a4e7276c7cb73
#
_entry.id   d9eb5d9e4057b1d2814a4e7276c7cb73
#
_cell.length_a   1.000
_cell.length_b   1.000
_cell.length_c   1.000
_cell.angle_alpha   90.00
_cell.angle_beta   90.00
_cell.angle_gamma   90.00
#
_symmetry.space_group_name_H-M   'P 1'
#
loop_
_entity.id
_entity.type
_entity.pdbx_description
1 polymer ?
#
loop_
_entity_poly.entity_id
_entity_poly.type
_entity_poly.pdbx_seq_one_letter_code
_entity_poly.pdbx_strand_id
1 'polypeptide(L)'
;MRNNLFNYLTISLLSIYFGYSQENELRLDSIEIIEISTSDLNRIYQQMKVDKGNYQIQLGFGTLAEIERLKERYTTLFEQDSIFYKKHPLKISFNSPTYRLRLEQFKTRLETEKASKRLRPYFKGIMILEPGKNN
;
A
#
# COMPACT_ATOMS: atom_id res chain seq x y z
N MET A 1 -37.61 46.03 -45.59
CA MET A 1 -37.93 44.90 -44.72
C MET A 1 -36.86 43.77 -44.60
N ARG A 2 -35.71 43.90 -45.25
CA ARG A 2 -34.66 42.81 -45.29
C ARG A 2 -33.54 42.94 -44.24
N ASN A 3 -33.44 44.07 -43.54
CA ASN A 3 -32.40 44.30 -42.54
C ASN A 3 -32.75 43.86 -41.10
N ASN A 4 -34.04 43.67 -40.81
CA ASN A 4 -34.44 43.26 -39.46
C ASN A 4 -34.30 41.79 -39.19
N LEU A 5 -34.33 40.95 -40.22
CA LEU A 5 -34.17 39.48 -40.04
C LEU A 5 -32.73 39.11 -39.70
N PHE A 6 -31.77 39.85 -40.21
CA PHE A 6 -30.32 39.63 -39.93
C PHE A 6 -29.94 39.99 -38.49
N ASN A 7 -30.55 41.02 -37.91
CA ASN A 7 -30.31 41.41 -36.51
C ASN A 7 -30.89 40.40 -35.52
N TYR A 8 -32.05 39.80 -35.79
CA TYR A 8 -32.59 38.78 -34.90
C TYR A 8 -31.81 37.47 -34.98
N LEU A 9 -31.23 37.11 -36.13
CA LEU A 9 -30.42 35.92 -36.28
C LEU A 9 -29.07 36.04 -35.54
N THR A 10 -28.43 37.22 -35.54
CA THR A 10 -27.18 37.47 -34.81
C THR A 10 -27.38 37.51 -33.30
N ILE A 11 -28.49 38.07 -32.79
CA ILE A 11 -28.80 38.09 -31.36
C ILE A 11 -29.12 36.68 -30.86
N SER A 12 -29.83 35.86 -31.65
CA SER A 12 -30.10 34.48 -31.24
C SER A 12 -28.87 33.58 -31.24
N LEU A 13 -27.89 33.81 -32.13
CA LEU A 13 -26.62 33.08 -32.10
C LEU A 13 -25.71 33.50 -30.90
N LEU A 14 -25.73 34.78 -30.52
CA LEU A 14 -24.98 35.25 -29.36
C LEU A 14 -25.53 34.64 -28.05
N SER A 15 -26.84 34.49 -27.92
CA SER A 15 -27.44 33.89 -26.70
C SER A 15 -27.09 32.40 -26.55
N ILE A 16 -26.87 31.67 -27.66
CA ILE A 16 -26.43 30.26 -27.60
C ILE A 16 -24.96 30.18 -27.14
N TYR A 17 -24.09 31.11 -27.55
CA TYR A 17 -22.70 31.15 -27.13
C TYR A 17 -22.51 31.53 -25.64
N PHE A 18 -23.40 32.36 -25.12
CA PHE A 18 -23.34 32.72 -23.68
C PHE A 18 -23.87 31.61 -22.76
N GLY A 19 -24.74 30.72 -23.25
CA GLY A 19 -25.26 29.59 -22.48
C GLY A 19 -24.25 28.44 -22.30
N TYR A 20 -23.27 28.31 -23.19
CA TYR A 20 -22.26 27.25 -23.13
C TYR A 20 -21.03 27.57 -22.27
N SER A 21 -20.92 28.81 -21.75
CA SER A 21 -19.77 29.24 -20.97
C SER A 21 -19.96 29.11 -19.46
N GLN A 22 -21.11 28.60 -18.98
CA GLN A 22 -21.42 28.52 -17.54
C GLN A 22 -21.46 27.11 -16.95
N GLU A 23 -21.11 26.07 -17.70
CA GLU A 23 -21.20 24.68 -17.19
C GLU A 23 -19.86 24.00 -16.98
N ASN A 24 -18.76 24.75 -16.85
CA ASN A 24 -17.49 24.22 -16.37
C ASN A 24 -16.94 24.99 -15.17
N GLU A 25 -17.80 25.43 -14.25
CA GLU A 25 -17.35 25.47 -12.87
C GLU A 25 -17.18 24.00 -12.46
N LEU A 26 -15.93 23.54 -12.53
CA LEU A 26 -15.45 22.43 -11.73
C LEU A 26 -16.05 22.63 -10.34
N ARG A 27 -17.11 21.88 -10.01
CA ARG A 27 -17.40 21.59 -8.62
C ARG A 27 -16.15 20.96 -8.05
N LEU A 28 -15.29 21.78 -7.52
CA LEU A 28 -14.44 21.42 -6.40
C LEU A 28 -15.43 21.15 -5.26
N ASP A 29 -16.16 20.03 -5.38
CA ASP A 29 -16.89 19.47 -4.25
C ASP A 29 -15.83 19.26 -3.19
N SER A 30 -15.79 20.25 -2.29
CA SER A 30 -15.21 20.17 -0.96
C SER A 30 -14.16 19.08 -0.89
N ILE A 31 -12.91 19.42 -1.26
CA ILE A 31 -11.77 18.81 -0.60
C ILE A 31 -12.03 19.18 0.86
N GLU A 32 -12.62 18.25 1.59
CA GLU A 32 -12.71 18.30 3.02
C GLU A 32 -11.27 18.41 3.49
N ILE A 33 -10.81 19.63 3.71
CA ILE A 33 -9.51 19.88 4.31
C ILE A 33 -9.68 19.28 5.71
N ILE A 34 -9.30 18.02 5.84
CA ILE A 34 -9.18 17.37 7.13
C ILE A 34 -8.14 18.21 7.87
N GLU A 35 -8.57 19.11 8.70
CA GLU A 35 -7.71 19.82 9.65
C GLU A 35 -7.13 18.76 10.60
N ILE A 36 -6.01 18.19 10.19
CA ILE A 36 -5.25 17.27 11.05
C ILE A 36 -4.75 18.10 12.22
N SER A 37 -5.33 17.89 13.38
CA SER A 37 -4.92 18.59 14.59
C SER A 37 -3.44 18.27 14.89
N THR A 38 -2.74 19.21 15.51
CA THR A 38 -1.35 19.02 15.96
C THR A 38 -1.21 17.80 16.87
N SER A 39 -2.24 17.44 17.63
CA SER A 39 -2.30 16.25 18.46
C SER A 39 -2.33 14.96 17.62
N ASP A 40 -3.07 14.97 16.51
CA ASP A 40 -3.13 13.82 15.60
C ASP A 40 -1.82 13.64 14.84
N LEU A 41 -1.19 14.74 14.41
CA LEU A 41 0.15 14.69 13.82
C LEU A 41 1.18 14.14 14.81
N ASN A 42 1.15 14.57 16.05
CA ASN A 42 2.02 14.04 17.11
C ASN A 42 1.75 12.56 17.37
N ARG A 43 0.49 12.13 17.39
CA ARG A 43 0.12 10.72 17.55
C ARG A 43 0.63 9.89 16.39
N ILE A 44 0.44 10.34 15.16
CA ILE A 44 0.95 9.69 13.94
C ILE A 44 2.48 9.62 13.99
N TYR A 45 3.14 10.73 14.36
CA TYR A 45 4.60 10.76 14.47
C TYR A 45 5.13 9.80 15.55
N GLN A 46 4.48 9.72 16.70
CA GLN A 46 4.83 8.76 17.76
C GLN A 46 4.59 7.32 17.30
N GLN A 47 3.49 7.04 16.61
CA GLN A 47 3.24 5.72 16.01
C GLN A 47 4.32 5.37 14.97
N MET A 48 4.70 6.31 14.10
CA MET A 48 5.79 6.12 13.13
C MET A 48 7.14 5.91 13.82
N LYS A 49 7.35 6.48 15.00
CA LYS A 49 8.57 6.33 15.79
C LYS A 49 8.64 4.98 16.49
N VAL A 50 7.49 4.47 16.94
CA VAL A 50 7.34 3.12 17.50
C VAL A 50 7.46 2.06 16.38
N ASP A 51 7.04 2.39 15.16
CA ASP A 51 7.15 1.52 13.99
C ASP A 51 8.59 1.35 13.45
N LYS A 52 9.59 2.00 14.04
CA LYS A 52 11.01 1.77 13.70
C LYS A 52 11.57 0.41 14.17
N GLY A 53 10.70 -0.54 14.45
CA GLY A 53 11.09 -1.89 14.81
C GLY A 53 11.32 -2.79 13.59
N ASN A 54 12.06 -3.86 13.81
CA ASN A 54 12.26 -4.91 12.82
C ASN A 54 11.01 -5.80 12.75
N TYR A 55 10.06 -5.45 11.86
CA TYR A 55 8.97 -6.36 11.53
C TYR A 55 9.52 -7.57 10.79
N GLN A 56 8.87 -8.70 10.97
CA GLN A 56 9.22 -9.95 10.31
C GLN A 56 7.97 -10.57 9.68
N ILE A 57 8.17 -11.36 8.64
CA ILE A 57 7.11 -12.18 8.05
C ILE A 57 7.47 -13.65 8.27
N GLN A 58 6.68 -14.36 9.07
CA GLN A 58 6.82 -15.80 9.19
C GLN A 58 6.11 -16.45 8.01
N LEU A 59 6.82 -17.23 7.22
CA LEU A 59 6.30 -17.95 6.05
C LEU A 59 5.69 -19.31 6.43
N GLY A 60 6.17 -19.91 7.50
CA GLY A 60 5.67 -21.17 8.01
C GLY A 60 6.44 -21.65 9.23
N PHE A 61 5.94 -22.71 9.81
CA PHE A 61 6.56 -23.42 10.92
C PHE A 61 6.31 -24.93 10.77
N GLY A 62 7.16 -25.76 11.36
CA GLY A 62 7.05 -27.21 11.31
C GLY A 62 8.36 -27.91 11.60
N THR A 63 8.52 -29.11 11.05
CA THR A 63 9.77 -29.87 11.09
C THR A 63 10.85 -29.20 10.24
N LEU A 64 12.11 -29.51 10.47
CA LEU A 64 13.22 -28.97 9.67
C LEU A 64 13.02 -29.26 8.17
N ALA A 65 12.63 -30.48 7.81
CA ALA A 65 12.41 -30.86 6.42
C ALA A 65 11.28 -30.06 5.73
N GLU A 66 10.20 -29.73 6.45
CA GLU A 66 9.13 -28.87 5.93
C GLU A 66 9.61 -27.45 5.72
N ILE A 67 10.42 -26.92 6.64
CA ILE A 67 10.99 -25.58 6.53
C ILE A 67 12.00 -25.46 5.40
N GLU A 68 12.82 -26.48 5.17
CA GLU A 68 13.73 -26.51 4.03
C GLU A 68 12.98 -26.51 2.69
N ARG A 69 11.91 -27.27 2.55
CA ARG A 69 11.03 -27.24 1.36
C ARG A 69 10.40 -25.86 1.16
N LEU A 70 9.96 -25.20 2.23
CA LEU A 70 9.42 -23.85 2.14
C LEU A 70 10.50 -22.85 1.72
N LYS A 71 11.73 -23.00 2.21
CA LYS A 71 12.88 -22.18 1.82
C LYS A 71 13.20 -22.35 0.35
N GLU A 72 13.30 -23.58 -0.14
CA GLU A 72 13.53 -23.89 -1.55
C GLU A 72 12.45 -23.27 -2.45
N ARG A 73 11.17 -23.46 -2.05
CA ARG A 73 10.05 -22.85 -2.77
C ARG A 73 10.14 -21.33 -2.83
N TYR A 74 10.50 -20.68 -1.73
CA TYR A 74 10.71 -19.24 -1.70
C TYR A 74 11.85 -18.83 -2.62
N THR A 75 12.98 -19.49 -2.54
CA THR A 75 14.16 -19.21 -3.38
C THR A 75 13.79 -19.31 -4.86
N THR A 76 13.17 -20.42 -5.29
CA THR A 76 12.75 -20.63 -6.68
C THR A 76 11.81 -19.52 -7.19
N LEU A 77 10.89 -19.05 -6.34
CA LEU A 77 9.90 -18.04 -6.74
C LEU A 77 10.46 -16.60 -6.76
N PHE A 78 11.41 -16.28 -5.91
CA PHE A 78 11.85 -14.90 -5.67
C PHE A 78 13.33 -14.65 -5.93
N GLU A 79 14.12 -15.64 -6.32
CA GLU A 79 15.54 -15.48 -6.63
C GLU A 79 15.79 -14.48 -7.76
N GLN A 80 14.90 -14.43 -8.75
CA GLN A 80 14.95 -13.46 -9.85
C GLN A 80 14.68 -12.02 -9.40
N ASP A 81 13.93 -11.81 -8.31
CA ASP A 81 13.76 -10.51 -7.68
C ASP A 81 14.89 -10.23 -6.70
N SER A 82 16.07 -9.98 -7.25
CA SER A 82 17.30 -9.81 -6.46
C SER A 82 17.20 -8.66 -5.44
N ILE A 83 16.41 -7.64 -5.72
CA ILE A 83 16.24 -6.49 -4.83
C ILE A 83 15.46 -6.90 -3.58
N PHE A 84 14.31 -7.57 -3.77
CA PHE A 84 13.49 -8.03 -2.66
C PHE A 84 14.21 -9.10 -1.83
N TYR A 85 14.84 -10.05 -2.51
CA TYR A 85 15.56 -11.16 -1.88
C TYR A 85 16.74 -10.68 -1.02
N LYS A 86 17.55 -9.75 -1.52
CA LYS A 86 18.68 -9.17 -0.77
C LYS A 86 18.25 -8.28 0.39
N LYS A 87 17.15 -7.54 0.19
CA LYS A 87 16.64 -6.60 1.20
C LYS A 87 16.03 -7.31 2.40
N HIS A 88 15.43 -8.49 2.19
CA HIS A 88 14.72 -9.24 3.20
C HIS A 88 15.28 -10.66 3.33
N PRO A 89 16.36 -10.84 4.12
CA PRO A 89 17.01 -12.12 4.27
C PRO A 89 16.08 -13.15 4.93
N LEU A 90 16.18 -14.39 4.45
CA LEU A 90 15.52 -15.55 5.06
C LEU A 90 16.31 -16.02 6.27
N LYS A 91 15.59 -16.30 7.34
CA LYS A 91 16.15 -16.90 8.56
C LYS A 91 15.34 -18.10 9.00
N ILE A 92 16.03 -19.18 9.27
CA ILE A 92 15.47 -20.34 9.97
C ILE A 92 15.82 -20.20 11.44
N SER A 93 14.82 -20.28 12.31
CA SER A 93 15.00 -20.27 13.76
C SER A 93 14.31 -21.50 14.37
N PHE A 94 14.95 -22.11 15.35
CA PHE A 94 14.35 -23.16 16.15
C PHE A 94 13.69 -22.55 17.39
N ASN A 95 12.43 -22.88 17.59
CA ASN A 95 11.71 -22.55 18.80
C ASN A 95 10.92 -23.82 19.19
N SER A 96 11.50 -24.55 20.14
CA SER A 96 11.04 -25.88 20.54
C SER A 96 9.52 -25.97 20.66
N PRO A 97 8.88 -26.98 20.06
CA PRO A 97 9.48 -28.11 19.34
C PRO A 97 9.61 -27.90 17.81
N THR A 98 9.38 -26.68 17.28
CA THR A 98 9.27 -26.42 15.85
C THR A 98 10.34 -25.48 15.31
N TYR A 99 10.64 -25.64 14.01
CA TYR A 99 11.41 -24.69 13.24
C TYR A 99 10.47 -23.65 12.60
N ARG A 100 10.98 -22.43 12.39
CA ARG A 100 10.22 -21.33 11.80
C ARG A 100 11.04 -20.68 10.69
N LEU A 101 10.42 -20.41 9.54
CA LEU A 101 11.02 -19.69 8.44
C LEU A 101 10.48 -18.26 8.43
N ARG A 102 11.38 -17.29 8.50
CA ARG A 102 11.04 -15.87 8.59
C ARG A 102 11.81 -15.06 7.56
N LEU A 103 11.17 -14.00 7.07
CA LEU A 103 11.80 -12.89 6.37
C LEU A 103 11.99 -11.76 7.37
N GLU A 104 13.18 -11.19 7.40
CA GLU A 104 13.56 -10.15 8.34
C GLU A 104 13.75 -8.78 7.69
N GLN A 105 14.04 -7.75 8.50
CA GLN A 105 14.43 -6.40 8.08
C GLN A 105 13.34 -5.55 7.40
N PHE A 106 12.09 -5.73 7.75
CA PHE A 106 11.05 -4.78 7.37
C PHE A 106 11.03 -3.60 8.35
N LYS A 107 11.13 -2.38 7.82
CA LYS A 107 11.24 -1.16 8.64
C LYS A 107 9.89 -0.67 9.15
N THR A 108 8.82 -0.90 8.39
CA THR A 108 7.49 -0.41 8.72
C THR A 108 6.45 -1.52 8.55
N ARG A 109 5.34 -1.36 9.27
CA ARG A 109 4.17 -2.25 9.14
C ARG A 109 3.64 -2.26 7.72
N LEU A 110 3.55 -1.08 7.07
CA LEU A 110 3.06 -0.96 5.70
C LEU A 110 3.91 -1.73 4.69
N GLU A 111 5.24 -1.67 4.84
CA GLU A 111 6.18 -2.44 4.01
C GLU A 111 5.94 -3.95 4.19
N THR A 112 5.75 -4.39 5.43
CA THR A 112 5.49 -5.78 5.78
C THR A 112 4.15 -6.26 5.22
N GLU A 113 3.10 -5.45 5.31
CA GLU A 113 1.78 -5.78 4.76
C GLU A 113 1.80 -5.88 3.23
N LYS A 114 2.49 -4.97 2.54
CA LYS A 114 2.68 -5.06 1.08
C LYS A 114 3.42 -6.34 0.68
N ALA A 115 4.50 -6.66 1.37
CA ALA A 115 5.26 -7.89 1.13
C ALA A 115 4.42 -9.14 1.44
N SER A 116 3.71 -9.15 2.57
CA SER A 116 2.81 -10.24 2.96
C SER A 116 1.72 -10.48 1.90
N LYS A 117 1.10 -9.41 1.38
CA LYS A 117 0.08 -9.52 0.32
C LYS A 117 0.66 -10.16 -0.95
N ARG A 118 1.89 -9.84 -1.30
CA ARG A 118 2.60 -10.45 -2.45
C ARG A 118 2.89 -11.94 -2.24
N LEU A 119 3.19 -12.35 -1.01
CA LEU A 119 3.58 -13.71 -0.65
C LEU A 119 2.39 -14.65 -0.43
N ARG A 120 1.24 -14.14 -0.01
CA ARG A 120 0.02 -14.93 0.30
C ARG A 120 -0.44 -15.90 -0.78
N PRO A 121 -0.35 -15.60 -2.09
CA PRO A 121 -0.72 -16.57 -3.13
C PRO A 121 0.13 -17.84 -3.10
N TYR A 122 1.35 -17.76 -2.58
CA TYR A 122 2.32 -18.85 -2.59
C TYR A 122 2.45 -19.57 -1.24
N PHE A 123 2.16 -18.87 -0.14
CA PHE A 123 2.33 -19.38 1.23
C PHE A 123 1.05 -19.19 2.04
N LYS A 124 0.44 -20.28 2.49
CA LYS A 124 -0.87 -20.25 3.18
C LYS A 124 -0.79 -19.78 4.64
N GLY A 125 0.35 -19.99 5.30
CA GLY A 125 0.52 -19.77 6.74
C GLY A 125 1.24 -18.46 7.11
N ILE A 126 1.12 -17.41 6.29
CA ILE A 126 1.84 -16.15 6.52
C ILE A 126 1.31 -15.42 7.76
N MET A 127 2.25 -15.06 8.64
CA MET A 127 2.00 -14.27 9.83
C MET A 127 2.97 -13.07 9.87
N ILE A 128 2.44 -11.88 10.17
CA ILE A 128 3.26 -10.68 10.44
C ILE A 128 3.60 -10.69 11.93
N LEU A 129 4.88 -10.55 12.23
CA LEU A 129 5.40 -10.45 13.58
C LEU A 129 5.79 -9.00 13.85
N GLU A 130 5.24 -8.44 14.91
CA GLU A 130 5.51 -7.07 15.35
C GLU A 130 6.77 -7.02 16.22
N PRO A 131 7.53 -5.91 16.17
CA PRO A 131 8.68 -5.73 17.02
C PRO A 131 8.31 -5.82 18.50
N GLY A 132 9.13 -6.51 19.29
CA GLY A 132 8.92 -6.63 20.75
C GLY A 132 7.85 -7.62 21.19
N LYS A 133 7.08 -8.22 20.27
CA LYS A 133 6.11 -9.28 20.58
C LYS A 133 6.57 -10.69 20.17
N ASN A 134 7.86 -10.86 19.96
CA ASN A 134 8.44 -12.13 19.57
C ASN A 134 8.69 -12.99 20.81
N ASN A 135 7.72 -13.78 21.15
CA ASN A 135 7.88 -14.94 22.05
C ASN A 135 8.34 -16.16 21.27
#